data_9f57738d42e542d251b71e6f8ce04ee7
#
_entry.id   9f57738d42e542d251b71e6f8ce04ee7
#
_cell.length_a   1.000
_cell.length_b   1.000
_cell.length_c   1.000
_cell.angle_alpha   90.00
_cell.angle_beta   90.00
_cell.angle_gamma   90.00
#
_symmetry.space_group_name_H-M   'P 1'
#
loop_
_entity.id
_entity.type
_entity.pdbx_description
1 polymer ?
#
loop_
_entity_poly.entity_id
_entity_poly.type
_entity_poly.pdbx_seq_one_letter_code
_entity_poly.pdbx_strand_id
1 'polypeptide(L)'
;MRLCIFFSALLLVYSCSEERKVDLPSSDGLPDQESWGVTIIMTHEGLIRAKVNSGHLKKFNEKEFIILDENVVVDFFDLQENHTSTLFSDKSEINEKSNDMLAIGNVIAKSDSGITLFTERLQWIAEDEKLFTKDSIMITTLDKDTLFGKGFESNADLENWRIVNPSGVTGSEIY
;
A
#
# COMPACT_ATOMS: atom_id res chain seq x y z
N MET A 1 25.92 0.97 69.71
CA MET A 1 26.02 1.64 68.41
C MET A 1 25.97 0.70 67.16
N ARG A 2 26.24 -0.60 67.32
CA ARG A 2 26.14 -1.59 66.20
C ARG A 2 24.73 -2.14 65.99
N LEU A 3 23.83 -2.09 66.95
CA LEU A 3 22.46 -2.62 66.85
C LEU A 3 21.50 -1.68 66.10
N CYS A 4 21.71 -0.36 66.18
CA CYS A 4 20.86 0.63 65.43
C CYS A 4 21.09 0.63 63.95
N ILE A 5 22.27 0.22 63.44
CA ILE A 5 22.60 0.19 62.01
C ILE A 5 21.87 -0.98 61.32
N PHE A 6 21.69 -2.11 62.02
CA PHE A 6 20.93 -3.26 61.46
C PHE A 6 19.43 -3.00 61.36
N PHE A 7 18.86 -2.17 62.25
CA PHE A 7 17.43 -1.83 62.20
C PHE A 7 17.10 -0.82 61.12
N SER A 8 18.07 0.05 60.76
CA SER A 8 17.89 1.02 59.65
C SER A 8 17.97 0.37 58.25
N ALA A 9 18.71 -0.74 58.11
CA ALA A 9 18.84 -1.46 56.83
C ALA A 9 17.60 -2.30 56.47
N LEU A 10 16.75 -2.65 57.49
CA LEU A 10 15.55 -3.47 57.27
C LEU A 10 14.33 -2.66 56.78
N LEU A 11 14.35 -1.33 56.90
CA LEU A 11 13.26 -0.45 56.49
C LEU A 11 13.26 -0.09 54.99
N LEU A 12 14.32 -0.45 54.23
CA LEU A 12 14.45 -0.11 52.79
C LEU A 12 13.86 -1.15 51.84
N VAL A 13 13.34 -2.28 52.31
CA VAL A 13 12.77 -3.35 51.48
C VAL A 13 11.24 -3.31 51.33
N TYR A 14 10.55 -2.32 51.89
CA TYR A 14 9.08 -2.19 51.78
C TYR A 14 8.64 -1.13 50.74
N SER A 15 9.41 -0.91 49.68
CA SER A 15 8.94 -0.16 48.52
C SER A 15 8.32 -1.15 47.53
N CYS A 16 7.22 -1.79 47.93
CA CYS A 16 6.34 -2.47 47.02
C CYS A 16 5.54 -1.38 46.27
N SER A 17 5.92 -1.04 45.05
CA SER A 17 5.08 -0.20 44.18
C SER A 17 3.84 -1.01 43.83
N GLU A 18 2.68 -0.62 44.34
CA GLU A 18 1.41 -1.03 43.82
C GLU A 18 1.38 -0.63 42.32
N GLU A 19 1.45 -1.61 41.45
CA GLU A 19 1.10 -1.40 40.03
C GLU A 19 -0.36 -0.95 39.99
N ARG A 20 -0.58 0.36 39.90
CA ARG A 20 -1.90 0.85 39.47
C ARG A 20 -2.17 0.24 38.12
N LYS A 21 -3.08 -0.72 38.06
CA LYS A 21 -3.74 -1.09 36.80
C LYS A 21 -4.47 0.15 36.32
N VAL A 22 -3.82 0.92 35.46
CA VAL A 22 -4.49 1.93 34.67
C VAL A 22 -5.34 1.12 33.68
N ASP A 23 -6.67 1.16 33.87
CA ASP A 23 -7.59 0.68 32.86
C ASP A 23 -7.40 1.59 31.64
N LEU A 24 -6.50 1.18 30.74
CA LEU A 24 -6.33 1.82 29.46
C LEU A 24 -7.63 1.59 28.68
N PRO A 25 -8.18 2.64 28.03
CA PRO A 25 -9.32 2.44 27.15
C PRO A 25 -8.95 1.38 26.11
N SER A 26 -9.92 0.49 25.81
CA SER A 26 -9.73 -0.55 24.80
C SER A 26 -9.24 0.11 23.51
N SER A 27 -8.12 -0.38 22.98
CA SER A 27 -7.54 0.08 21.71
C SER A 27 -8.15 -0.64 20.50
N ASP A 28 -9.26 -1.37 20.71
CA ASP A 28 -9.93 -2.13 19.66
C ASP A 28 -10.26 -1.22 18.46
N GLY A 29 -9.65 -1.50 17.33
CA GLY A 29 -9.85 -0.78 16.08
C GLY A 29 -8.98 0.47 15.88
N LEU A 30 -8.18 0.86 16.88
CA LEU A 30 -7.17 1.90 16.68
C LEU A 30 -5.91 1.32 16.03
N PRO A 31 -5.20 2.11 15.21
CA PRO A 31 -3.91 1.68 14.66
C PRO A 31 -2.86 1.59 15.77
N ASP A 32 -1.94 0.64 15.64
CA ASP A 32 -0.79 0.50 16.54
C ASP A 32 0.26 1.58 16.29
N GLN A 33 0.30 2.10 15.06
CA GLN A 33 1.19 3.17 14.66
C GLN A 33 0.51 4.08 13.64
N GLU A 34 0.71 5.39 13.78
CA GLU A 34 0.40 6.40 12.78
C GLU A 34 1.65 7.20 12.42
N SER A 35 1.76 7.58 11.15
CA SER A 35 2.88 8.37 10.63
C SER A 35 2.41 9.28 9.51
N TRP A 36 3.05 10.43 9.36
CA TRP A 36 2.72 11.40 8.32
C TRP A 36 3.91 11.67 7.41
N GLY A 37 3.63 11.93 6.11
CA GLY A 37 4.67 12.19 5.12
C GLY A 37 5.61 11.00 4.95
N VAL A 38 5.06 9.81 4.66
CA VAL A 38 5.81 8.55 4.64
C VAL A 38 6.27 8.18 3.24
N THR A 39 7.39 7.47 3.20
CA THR A 39 7.88 6.77 2.01
C THR A 39 8.17 5.32 2.39
N ILE A 40 7.58 4.37 1.65
CA ILE A 40 7.84 2.93 1.78
C ILE A 40 8.58 2.48 0.53
N ILE A 41 9.69 1.76 0.69
CA ILE A 41 10.43 1.16 -0.41
C ILE A 41 10.20 -0.35 -0.36
N MET A 42 9.62 -0.90 -1.43
CA MET A 42 9.35 -2.32 -1.57
C MET A 42 10.42 -2.93 -2.47
N THR A 43 11.07 -3.98 -1.98
CA THR A 43 12.16 -4.64 -2.69
C THR A 43 11.84 -6.12 -2.91
N HIS A 44 12.34 -6.67 -4.02
CA HIS A 44 12.34 -8.10 -4.32
C HIS A 44 13.75 -8.48 -4.76
N GLU A 45 14.32 -9.53 -4.14
CA GLU A 45 15.69 -9.97 -4.37
C GLU A 45 16.76 -8.85 -4.23
N GLY A 46 16.48 -7.86 -3.36
CA GLY A 46 17.40 -6.74 -3.11
C GLY A 46 17.28 -5.58 -4.11
N LEU A 47 16.44 -5.68 -5.14
CA LEU A 47 16.17 -4.61 -6.11
C LEU A 47 14.89 -3.85 -5.73
N ILE A 48 14.87 -2.54 -5.94
CA ILE A 48 13.68 -1.72 -5.74
C ILE A 48 12.66 -2.09 -6.82
N ARG A 49 11.43 -2.47 -6.38
CA ARG A 49 10.32 -2.79 -7.29
C ARG A 49 9.20 -1.78 -7.22
N ALA A 50 8.98 -1.18 -6.03
CA ALA A 50 8.04 -0.08 -5.89
C ALA A 50 8.49 0.89 -4.80
N LYS A 51 8.15 2.17 -4.98
CA LYS A 51 8.29 3.23 -3.99
C LYS A 51 6.94 3.88 -3.76
N VAL A 52 6.43 3.77 -2.54
CA VAL A 52 5.11 4.29 -2.17
C VAL A 52 5.28 5.55 -1.33
N ASN A 53 4.66 6.64 -1.75
CA ASN A 53 4.59 7.89 -0.99
C ASN A 53 3.13 8.13 -0.56
N SER A 54 2.92 8.58 0.67
CA SER A 54 1.61 8.91 1.21
C SER A 54 1.70 10.03 2.24
N GLY A 55 0.64 10.84 2.33
CA GLY A 55 0.53 11.87 3.37
C GLY A 55 0.35 11.28 4.75
N HIS A 56 -0.36 10.15 4.87
CA HIS A 56 -0.68 9.52 6.15
C HIS A 56 -0.66 7.99 6.07
N LEU A 57 -0.19 7.35 7.13
CA LEU A 57 -0.06 5.90 7.31
C LEU A 57 -0.67 5.47 8.64
N LYS A 58 -1.46 4.40 8.60
CA LYS A 58 -1.96 3.66 9.77
C LYS A 58 -1.51 2.22 9.68
N LYS A 59 -0.84 1.73 10.71
CA LYS A 59 -0.38 0.34 10.80
C LYS A 59 -1.18 -0.43 11.84
N PHE A 60 -1.54 -1.68 11.50
CA PHE A 60 -2.31 -2.60 12.33
C PHE A 60 -1.54 -3.93 12.44
N ASN A 61 -0.74 -4.06 13.51
CA ASN A 61 0.16 -5.19 13.70
C ASN A 61 -0.56 -6.55 13.78
N GLU A 62 -1.67 -6.63 14.53
CA GLU A 62 -2.43 -7.87 14.67
C GLU A 62 -3.02 -8.36 13.34
N LYS A 63 -3.38 -7.45 12.46
CA LYS A 63 -3.98 -7.73 11.16
C LYS A 63 -2.94 -7.80 10.05
N GLU A 64 -1.69 -7.43 10.35
CA GLU A 64 -0.55 -7.43 9.42
C GLU A 64 -0.84 -6.64 8.15
N PHE A 65 -1.47 -5.47 8.28
CA PHE A 65 -1.69 -4.57 7.16
C PHE A 65 -1.46 -3.09 7.51
N ILE A 66 -1.16 -2.35 6.47
CA ILE A 66 -0.96 -0.90 6.49
C ILE A 66 -2.05 -0.26 5.64
N ILE A 67 -2.65 0.81 6.13
CA ILE A 67 -3.52 1.70 5.38
C ILE A 67 -2.73 2.97 5.07
N LEU A 68 -2.76 3.38 3.82
CA LEU A 68 -2.22 4.65 3.33
C LEU A 68 -3.36 5.52 2.83
N ASP A 69 -3.35 6.80 3.17
CA ASP A 69 -4.28 7.79 2.65
C ASP A 69 -3.57 9.15 2.45
N GLU A 70 -4.30 10.17 1.98
CA GLU A 70 -3.77 11.49 1.65
C GLU A 70 -2.74 11.48 0.51
N ASN A 71 -3.22 11.34 -0.73
CA ASN A 71 -2.42 11.36 -1.96
C ASN A 71 -1.40 10.22 -2.04
N VAL A 72 -1.89 9.01 -2.22
CA VAL A 72 -1.03 7.84 -2.42
C VAL A 72 -0.47 7.86 -3.84
N VAL A 73 0.86 7.79 -3.93
CA VAL A 73 1.60 7.70 -5.19
C VAL A 73 2.56 6.53 -5.12
N VAL A 74 2.49 5.64 -6.12
CA VAL A 74 3.36 4.48 -6.23
C VAL A 74 4.14 4.55 -7.52
N ASP A 75 5.46 4.61 -7.43
CA ASP A 75 6.37 4.50 -8.57
C ASP A 75 6.85 3.05 -8.69
N PHE A 76 6.70 2.43 -9.85
CA PHE A 76 7.16 1.08 -10.14
C PHE A 76 8.46 1.10 -10.94
N PHE A 77 9.28 0.05 -10.74
CA PHE A 77 10.62 -0.05 -11.33
C PHE A 77 10.83 -1.44 -11.94
N ASP A 78 11.61 -1.50 -13.03
CA ASP A 78 12.03 -2.74 -13.68
C ASP A 78 13.18 -3.43 -12.91
N LEU A 79 13.69 -4.55 -13.46
CA LEU A 79 14.82 -5.30 -12.88
C LEU A 79 16.16 -4.53 -12.95
N GLN A 80 16.24 -3.45 -13.70
CA GLN A 80 17.38 -2.54 -13.79
C GLN A 80 17.19 -1.29 -12.94
N GLU A 81 16.11 -1.26 -12.12
CA GLU A 81 15.69 -0.13 -11.28
C GLU A 81 15.38 1.15 -12.09
N ASN A 82 15.03 1.02 -13.39
CA ASN A 82 14.47 2.13 -14.14
C ASN A 82 12.99 2.29 -13.79
N HIS A 83 12.54 3.54 -13.68
CA HIS A 83 11.13 3.85 -13.53
C HIS A 83 10.33 3.39 -14.75
N THR A 84 9.16 2.80 -14.56
CA THR A 84 8.33 2.25 -15.64
C THR A 84 6.90 2.78 -15.64
N SER A 85 6.33 3.00 -14.46
CA SER A 85 4.97 3.53 -14.33
C SER A 85 4.74 4.17 -12.98
N THR A 86 3.74 5.05 -12.90
CA THR A 86 3.27 5.68 -11.66
C THR A 86 1.78 5.40 -11.47
N LEU A 87 1.39 4.99 -10.26
CA LEU A 87 0.00 4.80 -9.84
C LEU A 87 -0.38 5.87 -8.83
N PHE A 88 -1.57 6.44 -8.99
CA PHE A 88 -2.19 7.39 -8.07
C PHE A 88 -3.49 6.80 -7.52
N SER A 89 -3.79 7.02 -6.24
CA SER A 89 -5.06 6.63 -5.62
C SER A 89 -5.37 7.50 -4.41
N ASP A 90 -6.65 7.51 -4.00
CA ASP A 90 -7.05 8.20 -2.77
C ASP A 90 -6.54 7.47 -1.53
N LYS A 91 -6.55 6.13 -1.59
CA LYS A 91 -6.18 5.24 -0.48
C LYS A 91 -5.47 4.00 -1.03
N SER A 92 -4.61 3.38 -0.20
CA SER A 92 -4.09 2.04 -0.46
C SER A 92 -4.03 1.20 0.81
N GLU A 93 -4.15 -0.11 0.63
CA GLU A 93 -3.98 -1.12 1.67
C GLU A 93 -2.83 -2.04 1.27
N ILE A 94 -1.86 -2.25 2.16
CA ILE A 94 -0.71 -3.12 1.94
C ILE A 94 -0.78 -4.27 2.94
N ASN A 95 -0.71 -5.50 2.44
CA ASN A 95 -0.52 -6.68 3.27
C ASN A 95 0.97 -6.84 3.57
N GLU A 96 1.37 -6.79 4.84
CA GLU A 96 2.79 -6.83 5.23
C GLU A 96 3.46 -8.21 5.02
N LYS A 97 2.66 -9.29 4.89
CA LYS A 97 3.20 -10.63 4.64
C LYS A 97 3.55 -10.87 3.18
N SER A 98 2.59 -10.52 2.29
CA SER A 98 2.75 -10.79 0.86
C SER A 98 3.33 -9.59 0.11
N ASN A 99 3.36 -8.40 0.71
CA ASN A 99 3.63 -7.10 0.07
C ASN A 99 2.62 -6.75 -1.05
N ASP A 100 1.48 -7.47 -1.13
CA ASP A 100 0.42 -7.09 -2.05
C ASP A 100 -0.19 -5.76 -1.65
N MET A 101 -0.56 -4.97 -2.64
CA MET A 101 -1.18 -3.67 -2.44
C MET A 101 -2.51 -3.58 -3.18
N LEU A 102 -3.52 -3.01 -2.53
CA LEU A 102 -4.79 -2.65 -3.13
C LEU A 102 -4.94 -1.13 -3.14
N ALA A 103 -4.89 -0.52 -4.31
CA ALA A 103 -5.21 0.89 -4.53
C ALA A 103 -6.73 1.06 -4.66
N ILE A 104 -7.29 2.09 -4.03
CA ILE A 104 -8.73 2.31 -3.90
C ILE A 104 -9.04 3.80 -4.10
N GLY A 105 -10.07 4.07 -4.91
CA GLY A 105 -10.61 5.40 -5.19
C GLY A 105 -9.79 6.16 -6.22
N ASN A 106 -10.45 6.59 -7.29
CA ASN A 106 -9.88 7.40 -8.37
C ASN A 106 -8.51 6.90 -8.86
N VAL A 107 -8.38 5.57 -9.01
CA VAL A 107 -7.10 4.95 -9.36
C VAL A 107 -6.72 5.31 -10.79
N ILE A 108 -5.53 5.88 -10.96
CA ILE A 108 -4.92 6.22 -12.25
C ILE A 108 -3.53 5.60 -12.29
N ALA A 109 -3.29 4.68 -13.23
CA ALA A 109 -1.95 4.14 -13.46
C ALA A 109 -1.45 4.60 -14.84
N LYS A 110 -0.25 5.21 -14.85
CA LYS A 110 0.37 5.80 -16.05
C LYS A 110 1.70 5.12 -16.31
N SER A 111 1.86 4.55 -17.50
CA SER A 111 3.12 4.03 -17.99
C SER A 111 3.97 5.11 -18.64
N ASP A 112 5.28 4.98 -18.55
CA ASP A 112 6.23 5.80 -19.31
C ASP A 112 6.09 5.62 -20.82
N SER A 113 5.53 4.47 -21.27
CA SER A 113 5.20 4.19 -22.67
C SER A 113 3.93 4.89 -23.20
N GLY A 114 3.21 5.63 -22.30
CA GLY A 114 2.06 6.47 -22.69
C GLY A 114 0.69 5.82 -22.52
N ILE A 115 0.61 4.63 -21.91
CA ILE A 115 -0.65 4.00 -21.51
C ILE A 115 -1.14 4.65 -20.22
N THR A 116 -2.44 4.96 -20.14
CA THR A 116 -3.06 5.38 -18.87
C THR A 116 -4.31 4.55 -18.62
N LEU A 117 -4.35 3.89 -17.47
CA LEU A 117 -5.48 3.12 -16.95
C LEU A 117 -6.23 3.94 -15.90
N PHE A 118 -7.55 3.94 -15.95
CA PHE A 118 -8.46 4.51 -14.97
C PHE A 118 -9.39 3.43 -14.44
N THR A 119 -9.51 3.33 -13.11
CA THR A 119 -10.41 2.37 -12.42
C THR A 119 -10.70 2.81 -11.00
N GLU A 120 -11.65 2.16 -10.32
CA GLU A 120 -11.93 2.42 -8.90
C GLU A 120 -10.99 1.66 -7.96
N ARG A 121 -10.56 0.46 -8.36
CA ARG A 121 -9.64 -0.36 -7.58
C ARG A 121 -8.64 -1.05 -8.49
N LEU A 122 -7.41 -1.15 -8.02
CA LEU A 122 -6.35 -1.86 -8.72
C LEU A 122 -5.47 -2.58 -7.69
N GLN A 123 -5.32 -3.87 -7.84
CA GLN A 123 -4.48 -4.69 -6.99
C GLN A 123 -3.13 -4.90 -7.68
N TRP A 124 -2.04 -4.71 -6.95
CA TRP A 124 -0.71 -5.17 -7.29
C TRP A 124 -0.38 -6.42 -6.49
N ILE A 125 -0.03 -7.51 -7.19
CA ILE A 125 0.40 -8.80 -6.62
C ILE A 125 1.92 -8.80 -6.68
N ALA A 126 2.57 -8.67 -5.53
CA ALA A 126 4.01 -8.43 -5.43
C ALA A 126 4.85 -9.62 -5.94
N GLU A 127 4.43 -10.86 -5.66
CA GLU A 127 5.14 -12.07 -6.08
C GLU A 127 5.17 -12.23 -7.61
N ASP A 128 4.05 -11.92 -8.27
CA ASP A 128 3.90 -12.03 -9.73
C ASP A 128 4.26 -10.74 -10.47
N GLU A 129 4.46 -9.62 -9.76
CA GLU A 129 4.65 -8.27 -10.29
C GLU A 129 3.53 -7.84 -11.26
N LYS A 130 2.27 -8.21 -10.93
CA LYS A 130 1.10 -7.99 -11.77
C LYS A 130 0.12 -7.01 -11.18
N LEU A 131 -0.43 -6.20 -12.07
CA LEU A 131 -1.60 -5.36 -11.82
C LEU A 131 -2.87 -6.08 -12.24
N PHE A 132 -3.89 -6.04 -11.40
CA PHE A 132 -5.15 -6.74 -11.62
C PHE A 132 -6.34 -5.96 -11.07
N THR A 133 -7.45 -5.94 -11.81
CA THR A 133 -8.76 -5.51 -11.30
C THR A 133 -9.91 -6.27 -11.94
N LYS A 134 -11.03 -6.39 -11.22
CA LYS A 134 -12.32 -6.90 -11.74
C LYS A 134 -13.31 -5.79 -12.04
N ASP A 135 -12.96 -4.54 -11.72
CA ASP A 135 -13.83 -3.39 -11.87
C ASP A 135 -13.90 -2.90 -13.32
N SER A 136 -14.76 -1.93 -13.58
CA SER A 136 -14.80 -1.23 -14.85
C SER A 136 -13.52 -0.43 -15.04
N ILE A 137 -13.02 -0.42 -16.27
CA ILE A 137 -11.79 0.28 -16.63
C ILE A 137 -12.02 1.16 -17.85
N MET A 138 -11.22 2.21 -17.92
CA MET A 138 -10.97 2.99 -19.13
C MET A 138 -9.44 3.04 -19.33
N ILE A 139 -9.02 2.77 -20.57
CA ILE A 139 -7.60 2.87 -20.98
C ILE A 139 -7.49 3.92 -22.06
N THR A 140 -6.49 4.79 -21.95
CA THR A 140 -6.06 5.67 -23.03
C THR A 140 -4.65 5.30 -23.49
N THR A 141 -4.43 5.29 -24.79
CA THR A 141 -3.14 4.99 -25.40
C THR A 141 -2.40 6.27 -25.82
N LEU A 142 -1.13 6.14 -26.23
CA LEU A 142 -0.32 7.24 -26.76
C LEU A 142 -0.99 7.89 -27.97
N ASP A 143 -1.65 7.10 -28.85
CA ASP A 143 -2.37 7.55 -30.03
C ASP A 143 -3.74 8.18 -29.72
N LYS A 144 -4.06 8.35 -28.41
CA LYS A 144 -5.31 8.90 -27.87
C LYS A 144 -6.55 8.01 -28.14
N ASP A 145 -6.36 6.75 -28.44
CA ASP A 145 -7.44 5.79 -28.45
C ASP A 145 -7.96 5.58 -27.02
N THR A 146 -9.28 5.42 -26.89
CA THR A 146 -9.92 5.15 -25.62
C THR A 146 -10.64 3.81 -25.67
N LEU A 147 -10.25 2.91 -24.78
CA LEU A 147 -10.82 1.58 -24.66
C LEU A 147 -11.53 1.44 -23.30
N PHE A 148 -12.66 0.74 -23.32
CA PHE A 148 -13.43 0.47 -22.11
C PHE A 148 -13.58 -1.03 -21.89
N GLY A 149 -13.80 -1.44 -20.67
CA GLY A 149 -14.08 -2.83 -20.35
C GLY A 149 -14.32 -3.07 -18.86
N LYS A 150 -14.42 -4.34 -18.51
CA LYS A 150 -14.52 -4.82 -17.13
C LYS A 150 -13.49 -5.92 -16.92
N GLY A 151 -12.65 -5.71 -15.90
CA GLY A 151 -11.51 -6.57 -15.62
C GLY A 151 -10.30 -6.23 -16.47
N PHE A 152 -9.14 -6.17 -15.82
CA PHE A 152 -7.86 -5.82 -16.42
C PHE A 152 -6.74 -6.62 -15.76
N GLU A 153 -5.76 -7.01 -16.53
CA GLU A 153 -4.53 -7.64 -16.08
C GLU A 153 -3.36 -7.06 -16.87
N SER A 154 -2.23 -6.83 -16.18
CA SER A 154 -0.99 -6.35 -16.80
C SER A 154 0.20 -6.65 -15.89
N ASN A 155 1.41 -6.52 -16.43
CA ASN A 155 2.60 -6.28 -15.63
C ASN A 155 2.64 -4.83 -15.11
N ALA A 156 3.55 -4.53 -14.19
CA ALA A 156 3.60 -3.22 -13.52
C ALA A 156 3.96 -2.07 -14.47
N ASP A 157 4.66 -2.33 -15.59
CA ASP A 157 5.01 -1.34 -16.63
C ASP A 157 3.85 -0.98 -17.57
N LEU A 158 2.72 -1.70 -17.49
CA LEU A 158 1.55 -1.59 -18.36
C LEU A 158 1.84 -1.88 -19.85
N GLU A 159 2.92 -2.58 -20.18
CA GLU A 159 3.25 -2.91 -21.57
C GLU A 159 2.50 -4.14 -22.08
N ASN A 160 2.32 -5.16 -21.19
CA ASN A 160 1.65 -6.42 -21.52
C ASN A 160 0.29 -6.48 -20.82
N TRP A 161 -0.69 -5.75 -21.33
CA TRP A 161 -2.00 -5.67 -20.71
C TRP A 161 -3.09 -6.41 -21.48
N ARG A 162 -4.15 -6.77 -20.77
CA ARG A 162 -5.35 -7.42 -21.30
C ARG A 162 -6.61 -6.90 -20.61
N ILE A 163 -7.63 -6.56 -21.40
CA ILE A 163 -8.99 -6.32 -20.91
C ILE A 163 -9.72 -7.66 -20.91
N VAL A 164 -10.27 -8.08 -19.77
CA VAL A 164 -10.95 -9.38 -19.65
C VAL A 164 -12.26 -9.40 -20.42
N ASN A 165 -13.08 -8.37 -20.24
CA ASN A 165 -14.36 -8.19 -20.95
C ASN A 165 -14.35 -6.81 -21.59
N PRO A 166 -13.83 -6.65 -22.83
CA PRO A 166 -13.83 -5.38 -23.52
C PRO A 166 -15.27 -4.94 -23.84
N SER A 167 -15.53 -3.64 -23.71
CA SER A 167 -16.79 -3.00 -24.07
C SER A 167 -16.49 -1.75 -24.89
N GLY A 168 -17.20 -1.56 -25.99
CA GLY A 168 -17.05 -0.39 -26.87
C GLY A 168 -17.58 -0.67 -28.26
N VAL A 169 -18.00 0.39 -28.93
CA VAL A 169 -18.34 0.35 -30.36
C VAL A 169 -17.05 0.67 -31.10
N THR A 170 -16.50 -0.31 -31.82
CA THR A 170 -15.44 -0.02 -32.78
C THR A 170 -16.07 0.72 -33.95
N GLY A 171 -15.76 2.01 -34.09
CA GLY A 171 -16.22 2.84 -35.21
C GLY A 171 -15.51 2.59 -36.54
N SER A 172 -14.83 1.46 -36.71
CA SER A 172 -14.25 1.07 -38.00
C SER A 172 -15.25 0.21 -38.77
N GLU A 173 -15.92 0.82 -39.76
CA GLU A 173 -16.50 0.06 -40.84
C GLU A 173 -15.37 -0.71 -41.55
N ILE A 174 -15.43 -2.04 -41.48
CA ILE A 174 -14.58 -2.93 -42.25
C ILE A 174 -15.15 -2.87 -43.69
N TYR A 175 -14.46 -2.19 -44.60
CA TYR A 175 -14.66 -2.32 -46.02
C TYR A 175 -13.91 -3.54 -46.56
#